data_24bca35037ce7efb6f080e5fe4162015
#
_entry.id   24bca35037ce7efb6f080e5fe4162015
#
_cell.length_a   1.000
_cell.length_b   1.000
_cell.length_c   1.000
_cell.angle_alpha   90.00
_cell.angle_beta   90.00
_cell.angle_gamma   90.00
#
_symmetry.space_group_name_H-M   'P 1'
#
loop_
_entity.id
_entity.type
_entity.pdbx_description
1 polymer ?
#
loop_
_entity_poly.entity_id
_entity_poly.type
_entity_poly.pdbx_seq_one_letter_code
_entity_poly.pdbx_strand_id
1 'polypeptide(L)'
;MFERITEETFDEIFPLLEEAFPVTELRVKEDQKSLLREEYYRLYGVRKDGRFAAVFGVWEIDDFLYIEHFAVRKDCRNSGYGGNCLDALLEEKGKPMVLEVEVPEDEMTRRRVGFY
;
A
#
# COMPACT_ATOMS: atom_id res chain seq x y z
N MET A 1 -6.24 -3.12 12.90
CA MET A 1 -4.91 -3.04 12.28
C MET A 1 -4.82 -1.99 11.18
N PHE A 2 -5.78 -1.95 10.26
CA PHE A 2 -5.74 -1.01 9.15
C PHE A 2 -6.50 0.26 9.48
N GLU A 3 -5.80 1.39 9.34
CA GLU A 3 -6.39 2.71 9.55
C GLU A 3 -6.70 3.29 8.17
N ARG A 4 -7.96 3.63 7.94
CA ARG A 4 -8.35 4.30 6.69
C ARG A 4 -7.85 5.74 6.73
N ILE A 5 -7.07 6.11 5.74
CA ILE A 5 -6.49 7.44 5.66
C ILE A 5 -7.54 8.44 5.18
N THR A 6 -7.61 9.56 5.87
CA THR A 6 -8.47 10.68 5.52
C THR A 6 -7.61 11.86 5.08
N GLU A 7 -8.26 12.96 4.67
CA GLU A 7 -7.52 14.16 4.29
C GLU A 7 -6.67 14.68 5.46
N GLU A 8 -7.09 14.43 6.69
CA GLU A 8 -6.36 14.88 7.89
C GLU A 8 -5.07 14.08 8.14
N THR A 9 -5.05 12.80 7.78
CA THR A 9 -3.89 11.94 8.01
C THR A 9 -3.04 11.73 6.75
N PHE A 10 -3.50 12.24 5.61
CA PHE A 10 -2.81 12.03 4.34
C PHE A 10 -1.37 12.54 4.35
N ASP A 11 -1.14 13.71 4.89
CA ASP A 11 0.21 14.30 4.90
C ASP A 11 1.19 13.49 5.75
N GLU A 12 0.69 12.74 6.72
CA GLU A 12 1.52 11.88 7.54
C GLU A 12 1.98 10.63 6.79
N ILE A 13 1.13 10.09 5.91
CA ILE A 13 1.42 8.82 5.23
C ILE A 13 2.04 9.01 3.84
N PHE A 14 1.80 10.14 3.18
CA PHE A 14 2.27 10.35 1.81
C PHE A 14 3.79 10.19 1.64
N PRO A 15 4.64 10.61 2.60
CA PRO A 15 6.09 10.39 2.48
C PRO A 15 6.50 8.92 2.30
N LEU A 16 5.70 7.98 2.81
CA LEU A 16 5.95 6.56 2.58
C LEU A 16 5.81 6.20 1.10
N LEU A 17 4.82 6.77 0.43
CA LEU A 17 4.63 6.55 -1.00
C LEU A 17 5.74 7.21 -1.80
N GLU A 18 6.14 8.42 -1.43
CA GLU A 18 7.22 9.13 -2.12
C GLU A 18 8.55 8.39 -2.01
N GLU A 19 8.83 7.81 -0.85
CA GLU A 19 10.05 7.05 -0.63
C GLU A 19 10.07 5.76 -1.47
N ALA A 20 8.92 5.12 -1.62
CA ALA A 20 8.83 3.80 -2.23
C ALA A 20 8.64 3.82 -3.75
N PHE A 21 8.09 4.89 -4.30
CA PHE A 21 7.74 4.93 -5.73
C PHE A 21 8.39 6.11 -6.44
N PRO A 22 8.93 5.88 -7.65
CA PRO A 22 9.46 6.98 -8.45
C PRO A 22 8.32 7.89 -8.94
N VAL A 23 8.67 9.12 -9.32
CA VAL A 23 7.69 10.12 -9.75
C VAL A 23 6.87 9.65 -10.96
N THR A 24 7.39 8.72 -11.74
CA THR A 24 6.69 8.17 -12.91
C THR A 24 5.60 7.17 -12.54
N GLU A 25 5.61 6.66 -11.30
CA GLU A 25 4.67 5.65 -10.84
C GLU A 25 3.74 6.17 -9.74
N LEU A 26 3.88 7.41 -9.36
CA LEU A 26 3.09 8.02 -8.30
C LEU A 26 2.52 9.34 -8.81
N ARG A 27 1.22 9.55 -8.57
CA ARG A 27 0.57 10.81 -8.90
C ARG A 27 1.17 11.94 -8.05
N VAL A 28 1.09 13.17 -8.55
CA VAL A 28 1.44 14.32 -7.73
C VAL A 28 0.55 14.34 -6.49
N LYS A 29 1.03 14.98 -5.42
CA LYS A 29 0.40 14.91 -4.11
C LYS A 29 -1.09 15.28 -4.12
N GLU A 30 -1.45 16.35 -4.80
CA GLU A 30 -2.84 16.81 -4.85
C GLU A 30 -3.77 15.80 -5.53
N ASP A 31 -3.30 15.19 -6.60
CA ASP A 31 -4.06 14.18 -7.33
C ASP A 31 -4.22 12.91 -6.51
N GLN A 32 -3.16 12.49 -5.83
CA GLN A 32 -3.21 11.33 -4.95
C GLN A 32 -4.18 11.56 -3.79
N LYS A 33 -4.14 12.76 -3.22
CA LYS A 33 -5.04 13.15 -2.13
C LYS A 33 -6.50 13.16 -2.57
N SER A 34 -6.77 13.63 -3.80
CA SER A 34 -8.14 13.71 -4.31
C SER A 34 -8.78 12.34 -4.48
N LEU A 35 -7.99 11.28 -4.64
CA LEU A 35 -8.52 9.92 -4.72
C LEU A 35 -9.23 9.48 -3.43
N LEU A 36 -8.94 10.11 -2.31
CA LEU A 36 -9.63 9.78 -1.04
C LEU A 36 -11.13 10.02 -1.13
N ARG A 37 -11.58 10.81 -2.11
CA ARG A 37 -13.00 11.10 -2.35
C ARG A 37 -13.66 10.16 -3.34
N GLU A 38 -12.88 9.29 -3.98
CA GLU A 38 -13.41 8.34 -4.95
C GLU A 38 -14.14 7.21 -4.24
N GLU A 39 -15.27 6.78 -4.84
CA GLU A 39 -16.14 5.79 -4.23
C GLU A 39 -15.45 4.46 -3.93
N TYR A 40 -14.60 3.99 -4.84
CA TYR A 40 -14.01 2.66 -4.73
C TYR A 40 -12.56 2.68 -4.26
N TYR A 41 -11.97 3.85 -4.08
CA TYR A 41 -10.58 3.94 -3.65
C TYR A 41 -10.47 4.02 -2.13
N ARG A 42 -9.51 3.28 -1.58
CA ARG A 42 -9.19 3.33 -0.15
C ARG A 42 -7.68 3.38 0.03
N LEU A 43 -7.25 4.28 0.88
CA LEU A 43 -5.86 4.33 1.28
C LEU A 43 -5.82 3.87 2.74
N TYR A 44 -5.08 2.78 2.99
CA TYR A 44 -4.95 2.21 4.33
C TYR A 44 -3.53 2.36 4.83
N GLY A 45 -3.40 2.67 6.11
CA GLY A 45 -2.11 2.69 6.79
C GLY A 45 -2.08 1.68 7.92
N VAL A 46 -0.88 1.20 8.22
CA VAL A 46 -0.63 0.33 9.37
C VAL A 46 0.43 1.01 10.21
N ARG A 47 0.14 1.22 11.50
CA ARG A 47 1.08 1.85 12.43
C ARG A 47 1.91 0.82 13.16
N LYS A 48 3.15 1.19 13.43
CA LYS A 48 4.05 0.46 14.30
C LYS A 48 4.77 1.48 15.17
N ASP A 49 4.65 1.33 16.49
CA ASP A 49 5.24 2.27 17.45
C ASP A 49 4.77 3.72 17.20
N GLY A 50 3.49 3.88 16.90
CA GLY A 50 2.87 5.20 16.74
C GLY A 50 3.07 5.86 15.37
N ARG A 51 3.88 5.28 14.50
CA ARG A 51 4.16 5.82 13.16
C ARG A 51 3.68 4.86 12.08
N PHE A 52 3.30 5.40 10.92
CA PHE A 52 2.94 4.54 9.80
C PHE A 52 4.15 3.72 9.33
N ALA A 53 3.96 2.42 9.27
CA ALA A 53 4.97 1.46 8.84
C ALA A 53 4.66 0.87 7.48
N ALA A 54 3.39 0.86 7.08
CA ALA A 54 2.96 0.34 5.78
C ALA A 54 1.80 1.16 5.24
N VAL A 55 1.66 1.16 3.92
CA VAL A 55 0.57 1.85 3.22
C VAL A 55 0.09 1.00 2.07
N PHE A 56 -1.23 0.96 1.89
CA PHE A 56 -1.89 0.27 0.78
C PHE A 56 -2.82 1.24 0.06
N GLY A 57 -2.60 1.45 -1.24
CA GLY A 57 -3.56 2.14 -2.09
C GLY A 57 -4.38 1.10 -2.83
N VAL A 58 -5.67 1.01 -2.53
CA VAL A 58 -6.51 -0.10 -2.93
C VAL A 58 -7.78 0.38 -3.61
N TRP A 59 -8.12 -0.24 -4.73
CA TRP A 59 -9.44 -0.08 -5.35
C TRP A 59 -10.29 -1.28 -4.93
N GLU A 60 -11.33 -1.02 -4.14
CA GLU A 60 -12.25 -2.06 -3.68
C GLU A 60 -13.38 -2.23 -4.67
N ILE A 61 -13.25 -3.24 -5.51
CA ILE A 61 -14.28 -3.61 -6.48
C ILE A 61 -15.13 -4.73 -5.86
N ASP A 62 -16.38 -4.89 -6.29
CA ASP A 62 -17.29 -5.83 -5.67
C ASP A 62 -16.73 -7.24 -5.49
N ASP A 63 -16.04 -7.74 -6.52
CA ASP A 63 -15.55 -9.12 -6.53
C ASP A 63 -14.07 -9.28 -6.18
N PHE A 64 -13.30 -8.18 -6.17
CA PHE A 64 -11.86 -8.27 -5.93
C PHE A 64 -11.30 -6.94 -5.43
N LEU A 65 -10.07 -6.99 -4.93
CA LEU A 65 -9.28 -5.81 -4.59
C LEU A 65 -8.19 -5.62 -5.61
N TYR A 66 -8.03 -4.41 -6.11
CA TYR A 66 -6.87 -4.07 -6.93
C TYR A 66 -5.92 -3.22 -6.08
N ILE A 67 -4.73 -3.74 -5.81
CA ILE A 67 -3.74 -3.01 -5.03
C ILE A 67 -2.84 -2.25 -6.00
N GLU A 68 -3.02 -0.95 -6.05
CA GLU A 68 -2.24 -0.08 -6.91
C GLU A 68 -0.89 0.26 -6.30
N HIS A 69 -0.87 0.52 -5.00
CA HIS A 69 0.35 0.84 -4.26
C HIS A 69 0.42 0.04 -2.97
N PHE A 70 1.60 -0.48 -2.69
CA PHE A 70 1.89 -1.14 -1.43
C PHE A 70 3.33 -0.82 -1.07
N ALA A 71 3.54 -0.23 0.07
CA ALA A 71 4.87 0.13 0.53
C ALA A 71 5.03 -0.12 2.02
N VAL A 72 6.24 -0.46 2.41
CA VAL A 72 6.63 -0.66 3.80
C VAL A 72 7.76 0.31 4.11
N ARG A 73 7.69 0.95 5.26
CA ARG A 73 8.73 1.87 5.71
C ARG A 73 10.08 1.14 5.72
N LYS A 74 11.12 1.84 5.32
CA LYS A 74 12.44 1.27 5.06
C LYS A 74 12.98 0.45 6.23
N ASP A 75 12.83 0.93 7.46
CA ASP A 75 13.32 0.25 8.66
C ASP A 75 12.47 -0.95 9.08
N CYS A 76 11.33 -1.16 8.43
CA CYS A 76 10.45 -2.30 8.70
C CYS A 76 10.52 -3.38 7.62
N ARG A 77 11.37 -3.19 6.61
CA ARG A 77 11.55 -4.18 5.53
C ARG A 77 12.43 -5.33 5.96
N ASN A 78 12.39 -6.42 5.20
CA ASN A 78 13.25 -7.61 5.38
C ASN A 78 12.99 -8.41 6.66
N SER A 79 11.86 -8.20 7.31
CA SER A 79 11.48 -8.95 8.52
C SER A 79 10.19 -9.74 8.35
N GLY A 80 9.67 -9.84 7.13
CA GLY A 80 8.39 -10.47 6.86
C GLY A 80 7.19 -9.58 7.19
N TYR A 81 7.44 -8.34 7.63
CA TYR A 81 6.38 -7.43 8.03
C TYR A 81 5.41 -7.13 6.89
N GLY A 82 5.95 -6.83 5.70
CA GLY A 82 5.13 -6.53 4.54
C GLY A 82 4.23 -7.70 4.14
N GLY A 83 4.78 -8.91 4.13
CA GLY A 83 4.00 -10.10 3.83
C GLY A 83 2.90 -10.34 4.85
N ASN A 84 3.19 -10.12 6.13
CA ASN A 84 2.20 -10.26 7.20
C ASN A 84 1.08 -9.22 7.04
N CYS A 85 1.40 -7.99 6.67
CA CYS A 85 0.40 -6.96 6.42
C CYS A 85 -0.49 -7.33 5.23
N LEU A 86 0.12 -7.83 4.16
CA LEU A 86 -0.61 -8.24 2.96
C LEU A 86 -1.58 -9.39 3.27
N ASP A 87 -1.11 -10.39 4.00
CA ASP A 87 -1.94 -11.52 4.42
C ASP A 87 -3.11 -11.06 5.31
N ALA A 88 -2.84 -10.12 6.21
CA ALA A 88 -3.88 -9.58 7.09
C ALA A 88 -4.94 -8.81 6.31
N LEU A 89 -4.52 -8.06 5.28
CA LEU A 89 -5.46 -7.32 4.44
C LEU A 89 -6.35 -8.29 3.66
N LEU A 90 -5.75 -9.33 3.08
CA LEU A 90 -6.48 -10.36 2.35
C LEU A 90 -7.52 -11.04 3.24
N GLU A 91 -7.13 -11.39 4.45
CA GLU A 91 -8.02 -12.05 5.41
C GLU A 91 -9.16 -11.11 5.85
N GLU A 92 -8.84 -9.85 6.15
CA GLU A 92 -9.85 -8.89 6.58
C GLU A 92 -10.89 -8.61 5.49
N LYS A 93 -10.45 -8.47 4.24
CA LYS A 93 -11.34 -8.15 3.13
C LYS A 93 -12.08 -9.34 2.58
N GLY A 94 -11.51 -10.54 2.67
CA GLY A 94 -12.16 -11.76 2.21
C GLY A 94 -12.40 -11.81 0.71
N LYS A 95 -11.61 -11.10 -0.08
CA LYS A 95 -11.72 -11.04 -1.54
C LYS A 95 -10.38 -11.37 -2.19
N PRO A 96 -10.38 -11.92 -3.41
CA PRO A 96 -9.13 -12.08 -4.15
C PRO A 96 -8.46 -10.72 -4.39
N MET A 97 -7.14 -10.69 -4.34
CA MET A 97 -6.36 -9.50 -4.62
C MET A 97 -5.68 -9.59 -5.97
N VAL A 98 -5.72 -8.49 -6.71
CA VAL A 98 -5.03 -8.34 -7.98
C VAL A 98 -3.92 -7.31 -7.80
N LEU A 99 -2.73 -7.66 -8.26
CA LEU A 99 -1.54 -6.81 -8.15
C LEU A 99 -0.81 -6.82 -9.48
N GLU A 100 -0.21 -5.69 -9.83
CA GLU A 100 0.74 -5.68 -10.93
C GLU A 100 2.12 -6.01 -10.36
N VAL A 101 2.77 -6.98 -10.98
CA VAL A 101 4.08 -7.45 -10.53
C VAL A 101 5.08 -7.21 -11.64
N GLU A 102 6.15 -6.48 -11.33
CA GLU A 102 7.24 -6.27 -12.28
C GLU A 102 8.05 -7.55 -12.44
N VAL A 103 8.65 -7.71 -13.62
CA VAL A 103 9.60 -8.80 -13.83
C VAL A 103 10.79 -8.58 -12.89
N PRO A 104 11.17 -9.59 -12.09
CA PRO A 104 12.27 -9.43 -11.15
C PRO A 104 13.60 -9.14 -11.86
N GLU A 105 14.18 -8.00 -11.53
CA GLU A 105 15.49 -7.61 -12.05
C GLU A 105 16.53 -7.56 -10.92
N ASP A 106 16.05 -7.48 -9.68
CA ASP A 106 16.89 -7.41 -8.50
C ASP A 106 16.28 -8.17 -7.33
N GLU A 107 17.02 -8.23 -6.24
CA GLU A 107 16.63 -8.96 -5.03
C GLU A 107 15.33 -8.45 -4.43
N MET A 108 15.14 -7.14 -4.40
CA MET A 108 13.94 -6.55 -3.83
C MET A 108 12.69 -6.89 -4.64
N THR A 109 12.79 -6.84 -5.96
CA THR A 109 11.68 -7.20 -6.85
C THR A 109 11.33 -8.67 -6.68
N ARG A 110 12.32 -9.54 -6.54
CA ARG A 110 12.10 -10.96 -6.29
C ARG A 110 11.38 -11.21 -4.98
N ARG A 111 11.71 -10.45 -3.93
CA ARG A 111 11.00 -10.57 -2.65
C ARG A 111 9.55 -10.18 -2.77
N ARG A 112 9.25 -9.11 -3.50
CA ARG A 112 7.85 -8.69 -3.71
C ARG A 112 7.06 -9.76 -4.46
N VAL A 113 7.65 -10.36 -5.48
CA VAL A 113 7.02 -11.46 -6.21
C VAL A 113 6.73 -12.63 -5.28
N GLY A 114 7.58 -12.88 -4.31
CA GLY A 114 7.41 -13.95 -3.35
C GLY A 114 6.20 -13.81 -2.43
N PHE A 115 5.58 -12.61 -2.35
CA PHE A 115 4.36 -12.41 -1.57
C PHE A 115 3.11 -12.91 -2.29
N TYR A 116 3.18 -13.09 -3.59
CA TYR A 116 2.01 -13.35 -4.44
C TYR A 116 1.95 -14.77 -4.90
#